data_2fbd166f9370c3560230ecf61e3c824d
#
_entry.id   2fbd166f9370c3560230ecf61e3c824d
#
_cell.length_a   1.000
_cell.length_b   1.000
_cell.length_c   1.000
_cell.angle_alpha   90.00
_cell.angle_beta   90.00
_cell.angle_gamma   90.00
#
_symmetry.space_group_name_H-M   'P 1'
#
loop_
_entity.id
_entity.type
_entity.pdbx_description
1 polymer ?
#
loop_
_entity_poly.entity_id
_entity_poly.type
_entity_poly.pdbx_seq_one_letter_code
_entity_poly.pdbx_strand_id
1 'polypeptide(L)'
;MRIQLVEDTQALDEVVVVGYGTQSKKDITGSVAVVSTDAIHETPVATFAEALQGKASGVYISNSGGPSGETTIRIRGVGSLNSSDPLIVVDGVSGVDISSVNPNDIESMQVLKDASATAIYGAQGANGVIIITTKQGTRADRVRVSYNGYFGVAKMANSGYDLLNGWESMEFEELGQQNLYNYRGLATSHPQFGQIAATGGKGISMPYAIKPAGYSEQQIIDMYGSVEAWEKSYVDDGSSSWARSAYYQMLADGYSDAEARKGTNWYDEIVQTGKIQDHQISLVGGGEKATYSVSLGYTNREGTIQNSYFKRYSLRTNTTYNPNKYFTMGQNTNLAAMETGGESGRQGDANTFAKTYTMNSWVPIYNVGGDYTGSVAPNAGRDISAVHQVAMNENDWTRMFHGQTAVFAELSNPWIEGLKLRSQFSARLNGMWSLEMTERQNMANKEASANNTLTETGNWRLNWQWTNTATYTKKIHEDHNITVVLGTEAIKQGVGRYMQGTRIDYIFESDPNTWTLDNGSSSNIGNSSRYQRKVTMFGLFGRADYSYKGKYLATFTIRR
;
A
#
# COMPACT_ATOMS: atom_id res chain seq x y z
N MET A 1 -42.18 23.45 -40.24
CA MET A 1 -40.74 23.72 -40.11
C MET A 1 -40.05 22.41 -39.80
N ARG A 2 -39.34 21.76 -40.74
CA ARG A 2 -38.55 20.53 -40.48
C ARG A 2 -37.14 21.00 -40.11
N ILE A 3 -36.75 20.80 -38.86
CA ILE A 3 -35.37 21.02 -38.42
C ILE A 3 -34.60 19.74 -38.76
N GLN A 4 -33.69 19.82 -39.70
CA GLN A 4 -32.76 18.75 -40.00
C GLN A 4 -31.53 18.97 -39.10
N LEU A 5 -31.41 18.12 -38.07
CA LEU A 5 -30.19 18.05 -37.25
C LEU A 5 -29.10 17.41 -38.12
N VAL A 6 -28.10 18.16 -38.48
CA VAL A 6 -26.86 17.65 -39.06
C VAL A 6 -25.99 17.23 -37.86
N GLU A 7 -25.60 15.97 -37.80
CA GLU A 7 -24.58 15.53 -36.85
C GLU A 7 -23.27 16.26 -37.15
N ASP A 8 -22.91 17.22 -36.30
CA ASP A 8 -21.58 17.81 -36.28
C ASP A 8 -20.63 16.86 -35.57
N THR A 9 -20.16 15.84 -36.27
CA THR A 9 -19.12 14.94 -35.82
C THR A 9 -17.76 15.59 -36.03
N GLN A 10 -17.46 16.69 -35.38
CA GLN A 10 -16.08 17.02 -35.05
C GLN A 10 -15.61 16.07 -33.95
N ALA A 11 -15.28 14.84 -34.34
CA ALA A 11 -14.48 13.97 -33.52
C ALA A 11 -13.12 14.65 -33.35
N LEU A 12 -12.89 15.30 -32.22
CA LEU A 12 -11.55 15.71 -31.81
C LEU A 12 -10.70 14.43 -31.80
N ASP A 13 -9.71 14.37 -32.70
CA ASP A 13 -8.77 13.26 -32.75
C ASP A 13 -8.09 13.15 -31.37
N GLU A 14 -8.49 12.17 -30.55
CA GLU A 14 -7.91 11.94 -29.25
C GLU A 14 -6.43 11.59 -29.43
N VAL A 15 -5.55 12.45 -28.92
CA VAL A 15 -4.10 12.30 -29.02
C VAL A 15 -3.62 11.56 -27.79
N VAL A 16 -2.90 10.47 -27.99
CA VAL A 16 -2.39 9.57 -26.96
C VAL A 16 -0.87 9.63 -26.93
N VAL A 17 -0.29 9.68 -25.73
CA VAL A 17 1.16 9.60 -25.55
C VAL A 17 1.60 8.14 -25.69
N VAL A 18 2.47 7.85 -26.64
CA VAL A 18 3.01 6.51 -26.87
C VAL A 18 4.54 6.58 -26.91
N GLY A 19 5.16 6.11 -25.85
CA GLY A 19 6.62 6.20 -25.68
C GLY A 19 7.10 7.65 -25.57
N TYR A 20 8.02 8.06 -26.43
CA TYR A 20 8.58 9.41 -26.47
C TYR A 20 7.92 10.32 -27.52
N GLY A 21 6.71 9.97 -27.96
CA GLY A 21 5.94 10.73 -28.94
C GLY A 21 4.44 10.71 -28.66
N THR A 22 3.69 11.44 -29.46
CA THR A 22 2.23 11.47 -29.42
C THR A 22 1.67 10.93 -30.73
N GLN A 23 0.59 10.16 -30.67
CA GLN A 23 -0.14 9.65 -31.85
C GLN A 23 -1.64 9.86 -31.68
N SER A 24 -2.36 9.95 -32.79
CA SER A 24 -3.81 9.85 -32.76
C SER A 24 -4.21 8.43 -32.32
N LYS A 25 -5.19 8.29 -31.45
CA LYS A 25 -5.69 7.00 -30.95
C LYS A 25 -6.05 6.02 -32.06
N LYS A 26 -6.57 6.53 -33.18
CA LYS A 26 -6.93 5.73 -34.36
C LYS A 26 -5.71 5.16 -35.11
N ASP A 27 -4.53 5.76 -34.94
CA ASP A 27 -3.30 5.37 -35.65
C ASP A 27 -2.41 4.42 -34.83
N ILE A 28 -2.85 4.02 -33.62
CA ILE A 28 -2.10 3.13 -32.74
C ILE A 28 -2.28 1.69 -33.22
N THR A 29 -1.18 1.03 -33.57
CA THR A 29 -1.17 -0.38 -34.00
C THR A 29 -1.09 -1.37 -32.87
N GLY A 30 -0.63 -0.94 -31.68
CA GLY A 30 -0.46 -1.76 -30.49
C GLY A 30 -1.71 -1.81 -29.58
N SER A 31 -1.75 -2.78 -28.66
CA SER A 31 -2.81 -2.87 -27.65
C SER A 31 -2.60 -1.84 -26.54
N VAL A 32 -3.21 -0.69 -26.67
CA VAL A 32 -3.17 0.42 -25.70
C VAL A 32 -4.57 0.63 -25.13
N ALA A 33 -4.69 0.61 -23.80
CA ALA A 33 -5.91 1.06 -23.12
C ALA A 33 -5.71 2.50 -22.67
N VAL A 34 -6.67 3.36 -22.96
CA VAL A 34 -6.69 4.76 -22.52
C VAL A 34 -7.77 4.92 -21.48
N VAL A 35 -7.43 5.50 -20.33
CA VAL A 35 -8.36 5.81 -19.25
C VAL A 35 -8.46 7.32 -19.13
N SER A 36 -9.68 7.84 -19.29
CA SER A 36 -9.95 9.27 -19.27
C SER A 36 -9.92 9.86 -17.87
N THR A 37 -9.76 11.17 -17.77
CA THR A 37 -9.82 11.94 -16.54
C THR A 37 -11.10 11.69 -15.76
N ASP A 38 -12.26 11.70 -16.44
CA ASP A 38 -13.56 11.50 -15.80
C ASP A 38 -13.63 10.15 -15.09
N ALA A 39 -13.17 9.09 -15.77
CA ALA A 39 -13.12 7.76 -15.18
C ALA A 39 -12.20 7.67 -13.95
N ILE A 40 -11.14 8.47 -13.90
CA ILE A 40 -10.21 8.50 -12.75
C ILE A 40 -10.86 9.18 -11.54
N HIS A 41 -11.64 10.24 -11.77
CA HIS A 41 -12.23 11.07 -10.71
C HIS A 41 -13.61 10.59 -10.22
N GLU A 42 -14.20 9.56 -10.86
CA GLU A 42 -15.50 8.99 -10.42
C GLU A 42 -15.46 8.43 -9.00
N THR A 43 -14.32 7.96 -8.55
CA THR A 43 -14.16 7.31 -7.25
C THR A 43 -13.07 8.00 -6.43
N PRO A 44 -13.33 8.38 -5.18
CA PRO A 44 -12.31 8.92 -4.30
C PRO A 44 -11.34 7.82 -3.87
N VAL A 45 -10.11 7.87 -4.36
CA VAL A 45 -9.06 6.87 -4.15
C VAL A 45 -7.77 7.49 -3.62
N ALA A 46 -6.93 6.70 -2.93
CA ALA A 46 -5.64 7.17 -2.42
C ALA A 46 -4.61 7.28 -3.54
N THR A 47 -4.63 6.34 -4.48
CA THR A 47 -3.65 6.19 -5.54
C THR A 47 -4.33 6.07 -6.91
N PHE A 48 -3.61 6.43 -7.95
CA PHE A 48 -4.11 6.23 -9.31
C PHE A 48 -4.27 4.74 -9.69
N ALA A 49 -3.56 3.86 -9.00
CA ALA A 49 -3.69 2.43 -9.22
C ALA A 49 -5.08 1.92 -8.82
N GLU A 50 -5.60 2.40 -7.68
CA GLU A 50 -7.00 2.14 -7.29
C GLU A 50 -7.97 2.70 -8.32
N ALA A 51 -7.72 3.92 -8.83
CA ALA A 51 -8.56 4.54 -9.87
C ALA A 51 -8.59 3.73 -11.18
N LEU A 52 -7.53 3.00 -11.49
CA LEU A 52 -7.40 2.17 -12.69
C LEU A 52 -8.13 0.82 -12.56
N GLN A 53 -8.51 0.40 -11.34
CA GLN A 53 -9.15 -0.89 -11.09
C GLN A 53 -10.47 -1.02 -11.88
N GLY A 54 -10.57 -2.11 -12.67
CA GLY A 54 -11.74 -2.37 -13.51
C GLY A 54 -11.90 -1.48 -14.76
N LYS A 55 -11.04 -0.46 -14.95
CA LYS A 55 -11.12 0.49 -16.07
C LYS A 55 -10.30 0.08 -17.31
N ALA A 56 -9.39 -0.87 -17.17
CA ALA A 56 -8.53 -1.32 -18.27
C ALA A 56 -8.55 -2.85 -18.41
N SER A 57 -8.95 -3.37 -19.56
CA SER A 57 -8.96 -4.81 -19.81
C SER A 57 -7.55 -5.41 -19.74
N GLY A 58 -7.40 -6.59 -19.14
CA GLY A 58 -6.11 -7.27 -18.98
C GLY A 58 -5.17 -6.64 -17.95
N VAL A 59 -5.67 -5.73 -17.12
CA VAL A 59 -4.98 -5.17 -15.95
C VAL A 59 -5.66 -5.71 -14.71
N TYR A 60 -4.90 -6.40 -13.89
CA TYR A 60 -5.34 -6.88 -12.59
C TYR A 60 -4.75 -5.99 -11.51
N ILE A 61 -5.59 -5.53 -10.61
CA ILE A 61 -5.21 -4.68 -9.48
C ILE A 61 -5.79 -5.29 -8.21
N SER A 62 -4.91 -5.56 -7.26
CA SER A 62 -5.27 -6.00 -5.91
C SER A 62 -4.85 -4.91 -4.93
N ASN A 63 -5.80 -4.48 -4.11
CA ASN A 63 -5.58 -3.51 -3.04
C ASN A 63 -5.45 -4.27 -1.72
N SER A 64 -4.50 -3.89 -0.88
CA SER A 64 -4.32 -4.44 0.47
C SER A 64 -5.42 -4.01 1.45
N GLY A 65 -6.25 -3.03 1.09
CA GLY A 65 -7.29 -2.47 1.95
C GLY A 65 -6.77 -1.48 3.00
N GLY A 66 -5.46 -1.27 3.07
CA GLY A 66 -4.85 -0.29 3.99
C GLY A 66 -5.08 1.16 3.56
N PRO A 67 -4.91 2.12 4.49
CA PRO A 67 -5.18 3.54 4.23
C PRO A 67 -4.24 4.16 3.20
N SER A 68 -3.05 3.60 3.00
CA SER A 68 -2.06 4.06 2.00
C SER A 68 -2.47 3.76 0.56
N GLY A 69 -3.46 2.89 0.35
CA GLY A 69 -3.85 2.42 -0.98
C GLY A 69 -2.76 1.59 -1.64
N GLU A 70 -2.02 0.81 -0.86
CA GLU A 70 -0.99 -0.07 -1.40
C GLU A 70 -1.61 -1.11 -2.32
N THR A 71 -1.17 -1.09 -3.57
CA THR A 71 -1.75 -1.90 -4.65
C THR A 71 -0.69 -2.71 -5.37
N THR A 72 -1.07 -3.93 -5.71
CA THR A 72 -0.32 -4.78 -6.63
C THR A 72 -0.95 -4.67 -8.02
N ILE A 73 -0.17 -4.25 -9.02
CA ILE A 73 -0.63 -4.15 -10.40
C ILE A 73 0.01 -5.26 -11.23
N ARG A 74 -0.79 -5.95 -12.04
CA ARG A 74 -0.32 -6.94 -13.00
C ARG A 74 -0.96 -6.69 -14.36
N ILE A 75 -0.14 -6.68 -15.40
CA ILE A 75 -0.60 -6.54 -16.79
C ILE A 75 -0.40 -7.88 -17.48
N ARG A 76 -1.52 -8.49 -17.95
CA ARG A 76 -1.53 -9.82 -18.58
C ARG A 76 -0.94 -10.95 -17.73
N GLY A 77 -1.00 -10.82 -16.39
CA GLY A 77 -0.58 -11.86 -15.46
C GLY A 77 0.85 -11.71 -14.95
N VAL A 78 1.40 -12.80 -14.44
CA VAL A 78 2.74 -12.88 -13.84
C VAL A 78 3.73 -13.37 -14.89
N GLY A 79 4.64 -12.51 -15.30
CA GLY A 79 5.66 -12.80 -16.34
C GLY A 79 7.06 -13.11 -15.78
N SER A 80 7.29 -12.92 -14.49
CA SER A 80 8.60 -13.08 -13.85
C SER A 80 8.46 -13.58 -12.42
N LEU A 81 9.40 -14.42 -11.98
CA LEU A 81 9.48 -14.90 -10.59
C LEU A 81 10.01 -13.83 -9.62
N ASN A 82 10.73 -12.83 -10.10
CA ASN A 82 11.33 -11.80 -9.23
C ASN A 82 10.39 -10.61 -9.02
N SER A 83 9.92 -9.98 -10.10
CA SER A 83 8.95 -8.89 -10.07
C SER A 83 8.14 -8.92 -11.36
N SER A 84 6.84 -8.75 -11.22
CA SER A 84 5.90 -8.62 -12.34
C SER A 84 5.20 -7.25 -12.35
N ASP A 85 5.76 -6.27 -11.62
CA ASP A 85 5.22 -4.92 -11.59
C ASP A 85 5.47 -4.20 -12.93
N PRO A 86 4.48 -3.46 -13.44
CA PRO A 86 4.66 -2.67 -14.64
C PRO A 86 5.56 -1.46 -14.40
N LEU A 87 6.18 -0.96 -15.46
CA LEU A 87 6.90 0.29 -15.41
C LEU A 87 5.93 1.47 -15.36
N ILE A 88 6.05 2.32 -14.34
CA ILE A 88 5.28 3.56 -14.24
C ILE A 88 6.10 4.70 -14.85
N VAL A 89 5.50 5.43 -15.78
CA VAL A 89 6.12 6.60 -16.44
C VAL A 89 5.21 7.79 -16.24
N VAL A 90 5.71 8.85 -15.62
CA VAL A 90 4.95 10.10 -15.40
C VAL A 90 5.64 11.25 -16.10
N ASP A 91 4.98 11.90 -17.06
CA ASP A 91 5.52 12.98 -17.88
C ASP A 91 6.90 12.66 -18.48
N GLY A 92 7.07 11.40 -18.93
CA GLY A 92 8.31 10.89 -19.53
C GLY A 92 9.40 10.47 -18.52
N VAL A 93 9.14 10.50 -17.22
CA VAL A 93 10.06 10.04 -16.17
C VAL A 93 9.71 8.61 -15.76
N SER A 94 10.66 7.69 -15.91
CA SER A 94 10.46 6.26 -15.66
C SER A 94 10.61 5.86 -14.20
N GLY A 95 9.84 4.86 -13.74
CA GLY A 95 9.95 4.22 -12.41
C GLY A 95 9.52 5.12 -11.27
N VAL A 96 8.49 5.93 -11.46
CA VAL A 96 7.88 6.78 -10.43
C VAL A 96 7.11 5.93 -9.43
N ASP A 97 7.12 6.32 -8.18
CA ASP A 97 6.35 5.66 -7.12
C ASP A 97 4.86 6.02 -7.22
N ILE A 98 4.02 4.99 -7.12
CA ILE A 98 2.57 5.11 -7.27
C ILE A 98 1.98 6.07 -6.22
N SER A 99 2.42 5.95 -4.98
CA SER A 99 1.90 6.71 -3.84
C SER A 99 2.25 8.20 -3.89
N SER A 100 3.29 8.57 -4.66
CA SER A 100 3.77 9.95 -4.76
C SER A 100 2.93 10.83 -5.70
N VAL A 101 2.09 10.23 -6.54
CA VAL A 101 1.27 10.95 -7.53
C VAL A 101 -0.13 11.15 -7.01
N ASN A 102 -0.58 12.40 -6.90
CA ASN A 102 -1.96 12.69 -6.56
C ASN A 102 -2.88 12.36 -7.75
N PRO A 103 -3.90 11.49 -7.60
CA PRO A 103 -4.84 11.17 -8.67
C PRO A 103 -5.49 12.40 -9.31
N ASN A 104 -5.74 13.43 -8.53
CA ASN A 104 -6.36 14.67 -8.99
C ASN A 104 -5.46 15.49 -9.96
N ASP A 105 -4.15 15.22 -10.00
CA ASP A 105 -3.22 15.87 -10.95
C ASP A 105 -3.18 15.18 -12.31
N ILE A 106 -3.81 14.03 -12.44
CA ILE A 106 -3.75 13.23 -13.67
C ILE A 106 -4.72 13.78 -14.72
N GLU A 107 -4.22 13.93 -15.94
CA GLU A 107 -5.02 14.27 -17.11
C GLU A 107 -5.44 13.03 -17.89
N SER A 108 -4.52 12.07 -18.06
CA SER A 108 -4.82 10.81 -18.73
C SER A 108 -3.86 9.71 -18.32
N MET A 109 -4.32 8.47 -18.44
CA MET A 109 -3.49 7.28 -18.26
C MET A 109 -3.57 6.38 -19.49
N GLN A 110 -2.43 5.84 -19.91
CA GLN A 110 -2.35 4.86 -20.97
C GLN A 110 -1.65 3.62 -20.46
N VAL A 111 -2.19 2.45 -20.81
CA VAL A 111 -1.60 1.16 -20.44
C VAL A 111 -1.14 0.45 -21.70
N LEU A 112 0.17 0.32 -21.86
CA LEU A 112 0.81 -0.43 -22.93
C LEU A 112 0.91 -1.88 -22.51
N LYS A 113 0.24 -2.77 -23.25
CA LYS A 113 0.07 -4.17 -22.82
C LYS A 113 0.83 -5.18 -23.67
N ASP A 114 1.24 -4.82 -24.87
CA ASP A 114 1.96 -5.72 -25.76
C ASP A 114 3.43 -5.33 -25.97
N ALA A 115 4.22 -6.31 -26.42
CA ALA A 115 5.65 -6.15 -26.62
C ALA A 115 5.97 -5.09 -27.67
N SER A 116 5.13 -4.88 -28.69
CA SER A 116 5.38 -3.89 -29.73
C SER A 116 5.26 -2.47 -29.20
N ALA A 117 4.26 -2.21 -28.35
CA ALA A 117 4.06 -0.92 -27.71
C ALA A 117 5.10 -0.64 -26.60
N THR A 118 5.55 -1.67 -25.87
CA THR A 118 6.51 -1.52 -24.77
C THR A 118 7.97 -1.59 -25.19
N ALA A 119 8.27 -2.04 -26.42
CA ALA A 119 9.65 -2.24 -26.92
C ALA A 119 10.55 -0.99 -26.79
N ILE A 120 9.96 0.19 -26.92
CA ILE A 120 10.69 1.47 -26.80
C ILE A 120 11.27 1.69 -25.39
N TYR A 121 10.68 1.06 -24.34
CA TYR A 121 11.16 1.09 -22.96
C TYR A 121 12.16 -0.03 -22.66
N GLY A 122 12.40 -0.95 -23.63
CA GLY A 122 13.34 -2.06 -23.51
C GLY A 122 12.96 -3.02 -22.38
N ALA A 123 13.97 -3.59 -21.72
CA ALA A 123 13.77 -4.58 -20.65
C ALA A 123 12.94 -4.06 -19.46
N GLN A 124 12.93 -2.76 -19.20
CA GLN A 124 12.09 -2.18 -18.14
C GLN A 124 10.59 -2.28 -18.44
N GLY A 125 10.20 -2.31 -19.72
CA GLY A 125 8.81 -2.45 -20.14
C GLY A 125 8.31 -3.88 -20.28
N ALA A 126 9.09 -4.88 -19.89
CA ALA A 126 8.76 -6.30 -20.10
C ALA A 126 7.43 -6.74 -19.46
N ASN A 127 7.08 -6.15 -18.31
CA ASN A 127 5.84 -6.45 -17.58
C ASN A 127 4.68 -5.48 -17.93
N GLY A 128 4.82 -4.73 -19.04
CA GLY A 128 3.89 -3.66 -19.41
C GLY A 128 4.33 -2.29 -18.89
N VAL A 129 3.71 -1.24 -19.42
CA VAL A 129 4.02 0.15 -19.06
C VAL A 129 2.72 0.90 -18.81
N ILE A 130 2.66 1.66 -17.71
CA ILE A 130 1.60 2.63 -17.43
C ILE A 130 2.18 4.02 -17.62
N ILE A 131 1.66 4.74 -18.59
CA ILE A 131 2.05 6.13 -18.89
C ILE A 131 1.00 7.04 -18.29
N ILE A 132 1.45 7.99 -17.48
CA ILE A 132 0.61 9.00 -16.85
C ILE A 132 1.01 10.36 -17.40
N THR A 133 0.03 11.06 -17.92
CA THR A 133 0.17 12.47 -18.30
C THR A 133 -0.55 13.30 -17.26
N THR A 134 0.11 14.34 -16.77
CA THR A 134 -0.48 15.21 -15.76
C THR A 134 -0.96 16.53 -16.34
N LYS A 135 -1.86 17.19 -15.63
CA LYS A 135 -2.47 18.46 -16.04
C LYS A 135 -1.40 19.50 -16.34
N GLN A 136 -1.46 20.05 -17.54
CA GLN A 136 -0.55 21.07 -18.02
C GLN A 136 -1.18 22.47 -17.95
N GLY A 137 -0.36 23.49 -18.03
CA GLY A 137 -0.81 24.86 -18.19
C GLY A 137 -1.53 25.05 -19.53
N THR A 138 -2.55 25.87 -19.55
CA THR A 138 -3.32 26.19 -20.75
C THR A 138 -3.12 27.65 -21.16
N ARG A 139 -3.15 27.91 -22.47
CA ARG A 139 -3.18 29.28 -22.97
C ARG A 139 -4.58 29.85 -22.72
N ALA A 140 -4.70 30.68 -21.71
CA ALA A 140 -5.94 31.34 -21.36
C ALA A 140 -5.62 32.71 -20.77
N ASP A 141 -6.40 33.71 -21.14
CA ASP A 141 -6.21 35.08 -20.64
C ASP A 141 -6.51 35.24 -19.15
N ARG A 142 -7.07 34.21 -18.52
CA ARG A 142 -7.44 34.22 -17.11
C ARG A 142 -6.87 33.00 -16.39
N VAL A 143 -6.38 33.23 -15.20
CA VAL A 143 -6.01 32.15 -14.26
C VAL A 143 -7.27 31.44 -13.82
N ARG A 144 -7.30 30.12 -13.97
CA ARG A 144 -8.35 29.26 -13.41
C ARG A 144 -7.87 28.71 -12.08
N VAL A 145 -8.62 29.00 -11.03
CA VAL A 145 -8.45 28.42 -9.69
C VAL A 145 -9.49 27.33 -9.52
N SER A 146 -9.10 26.15 -9.10
CA SER A 146 -10.01 25.04 -8.82
C SER A 146 -9.70 24.48 -7.46
N TYR A 147 -10.74 24.15 -6.71
CA TYR A 147 -10.64 23.41 -5.45
C TYR A 147 -11.48 22.13 -5.57
N ASN A 148 -10.85 21.00 -5.24
CA ASN A 148 -11.48 19.71 -5.08
C ASN A 148 -11.31 19.25 -3.65
N GLY A 149 -12.39 18.82 -3.01
CA GLY A 149 -12.31 18.30 -1.65
C GLY A 149 -13.43 17.31 -1.40
N TYR A 150 -13.14 16.29 -0.62
CA TYR A 150 -14.16 15.38 -0.11
C TYR A 150 -13.85 14.92 1.30
N PHE A 151 -14.93 14.53 2.00
CA PHE A 151 -14.89 13.80 3.25
C PHE A 151 -15.60 12.46 3.06
N GLY A 152 -15.09 11.44 3.72
CA GLY A 152 -15.68 10.12 3.68
C GLY A 152 -15.37 9.34 4.96
N VAL A 153 -16.02 8.20 5.09
CA VAL A 153 -15.78 7.23 6.15
C VAL A 153 -15.52 5.87 5.51
N ALA A 154 -14.55 5.15 6.04
CA ALA A 154 -14.26 3.78 5.68
C ALA A 154 -14.69 2.86 6.82
N LYS A 155 -15.46 1.84 6.49
CA LYS A 155 -15.79 0.75 7.40
C LYS A 155 -15.32 -0.55 6.80
N MET A 156 -14.83 -1.45 7.66
CA MET A 156 -14.54 -2.80 7.24
C MET A 156 -15.86 -3.45 6.78
N ALA A 157 -15.84 -4.08 5.62
CA ALA A 157 -16.97 -4.89 5.19
C ALA A 157 -17.12 -6.07 6.16
N ASN A 158 -18.35 -6.40 6.54
CA ASN A 158 -18.59 -7.56 7.38
C ASN A 158 -17.97 -8.79 6.71
N SER A 159 -17.24 -9.59 7.49
CA SER A 159 -16.47 -10.75 6.98
C SER A 159 -17.36 -11.83 6.31
N GLY A 160 -18.66 -11.79 6.60
CA GLY A 160 -19.61 -12.81 6.14
C GLY A 160 -19.38 -14.20 6.76
N TYR A 161 -18.44 -14.33 7.70
CA TYR A 161 -18.19 -15.56 8.43
C TYR A 161 -18.79 -15.44 9.83
N ASP A 162 -19.65 -16.40 10.19
CA ASP A 162 -20.07 -16.60 11.56
C ASP A 162 -18.94 -17.34 12.29
N LEU A 163 -18.27 -16.63 13.20
CA LEU A 163 -17.27 -17.23 14.06
C LEU A 163 -17.96 -17.87 15.26
N LEU A 164 -17.40 -18.96 15.76
CA LEU A 164 -17.83 -19.55 17.01
C LEU A 164 -17.67 -18.49 18.12
N ASN A 165 -18.72 -18.33 18.93
CA ASN A 165 -18.60 -17.52 20.13
C ASN A 165 -17.70 -18.20 21.17
N GLY A 166 -17.35 -17.50 22.25
CA GLY A 166 -16.43 -18.03 23.25
C GLY A 166 -16.90 -19.35 23.86
N TRP A 167 -18.18 -19.50 24.10
CA TRP A 167 -18.74 -20.73 24.66
C TRP A 167 -18.76 -21.90 23.67
N GLU A 168 -19.23 -21.65 22.45
CA GLU A 168 -19.25 -22.66 21.37
C GLU A 168 -17.84 -23.13 21.02
N SER A 169 -16.86 -22.21 21.00
CA SER A 169 -15.45 -22.53 20.76
C SER A 169 -14.92 -23.48 21.84
N MET A 170 -15.24 -23.25 23.13
CA MET A 170 -14.86 -24.11 24.22
C MET A 170 -15.49 -25.52 24.11
N GLU A 171 -16.80 -25.58 23.82
CA GLU A 171 -17.51 -26.86 23.67
C GLU A 171 -16.96 -27.66 22.48
N PHE A 172 -16.64 -26.98 21.37
CA PHE A 172 -16.08 -27.62 20.20
C PHE A 172 -14.69 -28.18 20.43
N GLU A 173 -13.83 -27.46 21.14
CA GLU A 173 -12.50 -27.91 21.50
C GLU A 173 -12.55 -29.09 22.49
N GLU A 174 -13.44 -29.03 23.46
CA GLU A 174 -13.67 -30.15 24.39
C GLU A 174 -14.11 -31.42 23.66
N LEU A 175 -15.07 -31.29 22.75
CA LEU A 175 -15.53 -32.41 21.93
C LEU A 175 -14.39 -33.00 21.09
N GLY A 176 -13.54 -32.13 20.53
CA GLY A 176 -12.36 -32.52 19.75
C GLY A 176 -11.40 -33.36 20.58
N GLN A 177 -11.15 -32.99 21.86
CA GLN A 177 -10.28 -33.72 22.78
C GLN A 177 -10.89 -35.06 23.21
N GLN A 178 -12.17 -35.08 23.49
CA GLN A 178 -12.89 -36.33 23.83
C GLN A 178 -12.82 -37.33 22.69
N ASN A 179 -13.03 -36.86 21.44
CA ASN A 179 -12.95 -37.71 20.27
C ASN A 179 -11.53 -38.24 20.05
N LEU A 180 -10.50 -37.41 20.23
CA LEU A 180 -9.11 -37.84 20.13
C LEU A 180 -8.76 -38.91 21.17
N TYR A 181 -9.19 -38.72 22.43
CA TYR A 181 -9.03 -39.67 23.49
C TYR A 181 -9.71 -41.01 23.16
N ASN A 182 -10.96 -40.98 22.75
CA ASN A 182 -11.74 -42.18 22.42
C ASN A 182 -11.19 -42.93 21.20
N TYR A 183 -10.74 -42.19 20.16
CA TYR A 183 -10.25 -42.77 18.91
C TYR A 183 -8.85 -43.41 19.05
N ARG A 184 -7.94 -42.78 19.81
CA ARG A 184 -6.54 -43.22 19.89
C ARG A 184 -6.21 -44.00 21.13
N GLY A 185 -7.12 -44.09 22.11
CA GLY A 185 -6.85 -44.73 23.42
C GLY A 185 -5.70 -44.06 24.19
N LEU A 186 -5.36 -42.83 23.78
CA LEU A 186 -4.23 -42.11 24.32
C LEU A 186 -4.70 -41.19 25.42
N ALA A 187 -4.27 -41.51 26.62
CA ALA A 187 -4.15 -40.53 27.70
C ALA A 187 -3.09 -39.49 27.29
N THR A 188 -3.41 -38.62 26.36
CA THR A 188 -2.43 -37.68 25.84
C THR A 188 -2.46 -36.39 26.62
N SER A 189 -1.29 -35.96 27.04
CA SER A 189 -1.04 -34.57 27.32
C SER A 189 -1.22 -33.79 25.99
N HIS A 190 -2.40 -33.27 25.72
CA HIS A 190 -2.54 -32.26 24.69
C HIS A 190 -1.90 -30.98 25.22
N PRO A 191 -1.04 -30.32 24.45
CA PRO A 191 -0.33 -29.12 24.90
C PRO A 191 -1.25 -27.99 25.37
N GLN A 192 -2.47 -27.90 24.84
CA GLN A 192 -3.47 -26.90 25.20
C GLN A 192 -4.37 -27.28 26.35
N PHE A 193 -4.66 -28.57 26.50
CA PHE A 193 -5.75 -29.04 27.36
C PHE A 193 -5.28 -29.95 28.49
N GLY A 194 -3.98 -30.04 28.74
CA GLY A 194 -3.41 -30.84 29.79
C GLY A 194 -3.64 -32.34 29.62
N GLN A 195 -3.45 -33.08 30.70
CA GLN A 195 -3.61 -34.52 30.68
C GLN A 195 -5.02 -34.92 31.09
N ILE A 196 -5.89 -35.24 30.15
CA ILE A 196 -7.23 -35.78 30.40
C ILE A 196 -7.13 -37.04 31.28
N ALA A 197 -6.08 -37.86 31.12
CA ALA A 197 -5.84 -39.06 31.92
C ALA A 197 -5.42 -38.76 33.36
N ALA A 198 -4.70 -37.70 33.63
CA ALA A 198 -4.29 -37.35 35.00
C ALA A 198 -5.47 -36.89 35.86
N THR A 199 -6.54 -36.43 35.25
CA THR A 199 -7.77 -36.02 35.93
C THR A 199 -8.80 -37.16 36.05
N GLY A 200 -8.45 -38.39 35.63
CA GLY A 200 -9.39 -39.52 35.63
C GLY A 200 -10.59 -39.33 34.69
N GLY A 201 -10.45 -38.58 33.60
CA GLY A 201 -11.52 -38.24 32.66
C GLY A 201 -12.44 -37.13 33.16
N LYS A 202 -12.10 -36.43 34.20
CA LYS A 202 -12.88 -35.31 34.76
C LYS A 202 -12.32 -33.99 34.30
N GLY A 203 -12.80 -33.54 33.20
CA GLY A 203 -12.52 -32.20 32.73
C GLY A 203 -11.18 -32.02 31.99
N ILE A 204 -11.13 -31.00 31.20
CA ILE A 204 -9.98 -30.55 30.41
C ILE A 204 -9.25 -29.52 31.25
N SER A 205 -7.95 -29.73 31.48
CA SER A 205 -7.10 -28.71 32.04
C SER A 205 -6.79 -27.73 30.91
N MET A 206 -7.57 -26.67 30.80
CA MET A 206 -7.29 -25.57 29.89
C MET A 206 -6.40 -24.53 30.57
N PRO A 207 -5.54 -23.86 29.81
CA PRO A 207 -4.68 -22.81 30.34
C PRO A 207 -5.44 -21.59 30.87
N TYR A 208 -6.67 -21.44 30.46
CA TYR A 208 -7.63 -20.53 31.07
C TYR A 208 -8.73 -21.37 31.71
N ALA A 209 -9.13 -21.02 32.92
CA ALA A 209 -10.18 -21.74 33.62
C ALA A 209 -11.47 -21.67 32.80
N ILE A 210 -11.85 -22.78 32.23
CA ILE A 210 -13.10 -22.98 31.52
C ILE A 210 -13.92 -23.94 32.32
N LYS A 211 -15.20 -23.62 32.53
CA LYS A 211 -16.12 -24.51 33.20
C LYS A 211 -16.14 -25.86 32.49
N PRO A 212 -15.74 -26.96 33.16
CA PRO A 212 -15.81 -28.27 32.55
C PRO A 212 -17.24 -28.60 32.14
N ALA A 213 -17.41 -29.19 30.96
CA ALA A 213 -18.73 -29.66 30.56
C ALA A 213 -19.34 -30.58 31.63
N GLY A 214 -20.57 -30.31 31.99
CA GLY A 214 -21.32 -31.08 32.99
C GLY A 214 -21.19 -30.59 34.43
N TYR A 215 -20.36 -29.61 34.75
CA TYR A 215 -20.34 -29.01 36.10
C TYR A 215 -21.16 -27.69 36.09
N SER A 216 -22.00 -27.56 37.13
CA SER A 216 -22.63 -26.27 37.42
C SER A 216 -21.63 -25.35 38.12
N GLU A 217 -21.86 -24.03 38.05
CA GLU A 217 -21.05 -23.05 38.77
C GLU A 217 -21.03 -23.36 40.28
N GLN A 218 -22.18 -23.76 40.86
CA GLN A 218 -22.28 -24.13 42.25
C GLN A 218 -21.39 -25.35 42.59
N GLN A 219 -21.30 -26.35 41.73
CA GLN A 219 -20.41 -27.50 41.92
C GLN A 219 -18.92 -27.07 41.89
N ILE A 220 -18.57 -26.09 41.08
CA ILE A 220 -17.23 -25.51 41.06
C ILE A 220 -16.94 -24.80 42.40
N ILE A 221 -17.89 -23.97 42.87
CA ILE A 221 -17.78 -23.28 44.15
C ILE A 221 -17.67 -24.25 45.29
N ASP A 222 -18.45 -25.33 45.30
CA ASP A 222 -18.42 -26.36 46.32
C ASP A 222 -17.07 -27.11 46.36
N MET A 223 -16.39 -27.29 45.23
CA MET A 223 -15.11 -27.97 45.12
C MET A 223 -13.91 -27.06 45.46
N TYR A 224 -13.95 -25.79 45.09
CA TYR A 224 -12.81 -24.91 45.17
C TYR A 224 -13.02 -23.67 46.06
N GLY A 225 -14.22 -23.46 46.58
CA GLY A 225 -14.58 -22.33 47.41
C GLY A 225 -15.06 -21.11 46.64
N SER A 226 -14.59 -20.90 45.42
CA SER A 226 -15.07 -19.89 44.50
C SER A 226 -14.65 -20.23 43.05
N VAL A 227 -15.32 -19.61 42.06
CA VAL A 227 -14.92 -19.71 40.66
C VAL A 227 -13.51 -19.17 40.47
N GLU A 228 -13.18 -18.07 41.12
CA GLU A 228 -11.86 -17.45 41.08
C GLU A 228 -10.76 -18.37 41.65
N ALA A 229 -11.01 -19.06 42.76
CA ALA A 229 -10.07 -20.02 43.30
C ALA A 229 -9.86 -21.21 42.35
N TRP A 230 -10.91 -21.67 41.70
CA TRP A 230 -10.83 -22.71 40.68
C TRP A 230 -10.03 -22.24 39.46
N GLU A 231 -10.33 -21.08 38.91
CA GLU A 231 -9.60 -20.47 37.79
C GLU A 231 -8.11 -20.36 38.11
N LYS A 232 -7.79 -19.81 39.27
CA LYS A 232 -6.43 -19.66 39.75
C LYS A 232 -5.67 -20.98 39.86
N SER A 233 -6.36 -22.06 40.24
CA SER A 233 -5.74 -23.39 40.40
C SER A 233 -5.20 -23.99 39.11
N TYR A 234 -5.63 -23.50 37.93
CA TYR A 234 -5.20 -24.01 36.63
C TYR A 234 -3.99 -23.28 36.05
N VAL A 235 -3.91 -21.97 36.28
CA VAL A 235 -2.92 -21.10 35.62
C VAL A 235 -2.09 -20.29 36.61
N ASP A 236 -2.38 -20.34 37.89
CA ASP A 236 -1.62 -19.61 38.90
C ASP A 236 -0.23 -20.22 39.09
N ASP A 237 0.77 -19.53 38.58
CA ASP A 237 2.20 -19.78 38.78
C ASP A 237 2.78 -18.94 39.94
N GLY A 238 1.91 -18.30 40.74
CA GLY A 238 2.27 -17.37 41.80
C GLY A 238 2.52 -15.95 41.34
N SER A 239 2.32 -15.68 40.07
CA SER A 239 2.44 -14.34 39.47
C SER A 239 1.08 -13.74 39.12
N SER A 240 1.04 -12.46 38.77
CA SER A 240 -0.16 -11.79 38.25
C SER A 240 -0.39 -12.06 36.75
N SER A 241 0.37 -12.96 36.15
CA SER A 241 0.35 -13.26 34.72
C SER A 241 -0.76 -14.22 34.28
N TRP A 242 -1.44 -14.91 35.22
CA TRP A 242 -2.56 -15.78 34.88
C TRP A 242 -3.78 -14.96 34.41
N ALA A 243 -4.59 -15.55 33.56
CA ALA A 243 -5.78 -14.89 33.03
C ALA A 243 -7.03 -15.70 33.35
N ARG A 244 -8.11 -14.98 33.66
CA ARG A 244 -9.45 -15.49 33.73
C ARG A 244 -9.99 -15.69 32.34
N SER A 245 -10.80 -16.72 32.06
CA SER A 245 -11.44 -16.85 30.77
C SER A 245 -12.33 -15.61 30.47
N ALA A 246 -12.48 -15.27 29.21
CA ALA A 246 -13.30 -14.13 28.78
C ALA A 246 -14.72 -14.19 29.33
N TYR A 247 -15.30 -15.39 29.40
CA TYR A 247 -16.62 -15.61 29.98
C TYR A 247 -16.71 -15.14 31.44
N TYR A 248 -15.80 -15.62 32.31
CA TYR A 248 -15.82 -15.24 33.72
C TYR A 248 -15.36 -13.79 33.95
N GLN A 249 -14.48 -13.28 33.11
CA GLN A 249 -14.11 -11.86 33.15
C GLN A 249 -15.32 -10.97 32.90
N MET A 250 -16.09 -11.25 31.85
CA MET A 250 -17.28 -10.48 31.52
C MET A 250 -18.37 -10.58 32.60
N LEU A 251 -18.55 -11.77 33.22
CA LEU A 251 -19.46 -11.89 34.37
C LEU A 251 -19.00 -11.05 35.56
N ALA A 252 -17.70 -11.02 35.86
CA ALA A 252 -17.13 -10.19 36.91
C ALA A 252 -17.31 -8.69 36.63
N ASP A 253 -17.26 -8.30 35.38
CA ASP A 253 -17.47 -6.93 34.91
C ASP A 253 -18.96 -6.54 34.81
N GLY A 254 -19.89 -7.46 35.18
CA GLY A 254 -21.32 -7.21 35.29
C GLY A 254 -22.12 -7.47 34.02
N TYR A 255 -21.54 -8.11 33.01
CA TYR A 255 -22.27 -8.53 31.81
C TYR A 255 -23.24 -9.70 32.13
N SER A 256 -24.32 -9.82 31.37
CA SER A 256 -25.24 -10.95 31.47
C SER A 256 -24.58 -12.26 31.00
N ASP A 257 -25.10 -13.41 31.46
CA ASP A 257 -24.65 -14.73 31.00
C ASP A 257 -24.66 -14.86 29.47
N ALA A 258 -25.72 -14.34 28.83
CA ALA A 258 -25.85 -14.40 27.38
C ALA A 258 -24.77 -13.56 26.63
N GLU A 259 -24.35 -12.46 27.22
CA GLU A 259 -23.28 -11.61 26.69
C GLU A 259 -21.91 -12.22 26.98
N ALA A 260 -21.69 -12.69 28.20
CA ALA A 260 -20.44 -13.33 28.60
C ALA A 260 -20.11 -14.58 27.76
N ARG A 261 -21.12 -15.35 27.34
CA ARG A 261 -20.95 -16.50 26.44
C ARG A 261 -20.39 -16.14 25.07
N LYS A 262 -20.52 -14.88 24.64
CA LYS A 262 -19.92 -14.43 23.36
C LYS A 262 -18.40 -14.45 23.43
N GLY A 263 -17.83 -14.20 24.62
CA GLY A 263 -16.38 -14.08 24.80
C GLY A 263 -15.81 -12.86 24.07
N THR A 264 -14.52 -12.87 23.80
CA THR A 264 -13.82 -11.78 23.10
C THR A 264 -14.04 -11.87 21.59
N ASN A 265 -14.64 -10.83 21.03
CA ASN A 265 -14.69 -10.67 19.57
C ASN A 265 -13.45 -9.90 19.10
N TRP A 266 -12.37 -10.62 18.86
CA TRP A 266 -11.08 -10.05 18.47
C TRP A 266 -11.13 -9.12 17.25
N TYR A 267 -12.09 -9.37 16.34
CA TYR A 267 -12.30 -8.53 15.18
C TYR A 267 -12.85 -7.14 15.58
N ASP A 268 -13.90 -7.10 16.39
CA ASP A 268 -14.52 -5.84 16.81
C ASP A 268 -13.58 -5.01 17.68
N GLU A 269 -12.67 -5.65 18.40
CA GLU A 269 -11.70 -4.98 19.27
C GLU A 269 -10.62 -4.20 18.53
N ILE A 270 -10.31 -4.53 17.30
CA ILE A 270 -9.27 -3.86 16.51
C ILE A 270 -9.80 -2.98 15.39
N VAL A 271 -11.07 -3.14 15.01
CA VAL A 271 -11.64 -2.37 13.90
C VAL A 271 -12.21 -1.03 14.36
N GLN A 272 -12.14 -0.08 13.47
CA GLN A 272 -12.73 1.25 13.65
C GLN A 272 -13.37 1.77 12.38
N THR A 273 -14.15 2.83 12.51
CA THR A 273 -14.59 3.63 11.37
C THR A 273 -13.53 4.68 11.08
N GLY A 274 -12.77 4.47 10.00
CA GLY A 274 -11.73 5.41 9.56
C GLY A 274 -12.34 6.65 8.90
N LYS A 275 -11.75 7.82 9.13
CA LYS A 275 -12.12 9.08 8.49
C LYS A 275 -11.20 9.33 7.31
N ILE A 276 -11.77 9.82 6.23
CA ILE A 276 -11.05 10.13 5.00
C ILE A 276 -11.31 11.59 4.66
N GLN A 277 -10.24 12.32 4.35
CA GLN A 277 -10.33 13.66 3.79
C GLN A 277 -9.24 13.87 2.74
N ASP A 278 -9.62 14.56 1.68
CA ASP A 278 -8.71 14.94 0.59
C ASP A 278 -9.06 16.36 0.15
N HIS A 279 -8.03 17.19 -0.01
CA HIS A 279 -8.15 18.58 -0.39
C HIS A 279 -7.10 18.91 -1.44
N GLN A 280 -7.51 19.49 -2.54
CA GLN A 280 -6.61 19.97 -3.57
C GLN A 280 -7.01 21.36 -4.06
N ILE A 281 -6.03 22.24 -4.14
CA ILE A 281 -6.15 23.53 -4.82
C ILE A 281 -5.24 23.49 -6.03
N SER A 282 -5.76 23.89 -7.20
CA SER A 282 -4.98 23.98 -8.43
C SER A 282 -5.17 25.33 -9.11
N LEU A 283 -4.09 25.82 -9.69
CA LEU A 283 -3.96 27.07 -10.44
C LEU A 283 -3.48 26.71 -11.84
N VAL A 284 -4.27 27.00 -12.85
CA VAL A 284 -3.91 26.77 -14.25
C VAL A 284 -4.06 28.06 -15.03
N GLY A 285 -3.03 28.42 -15.78
CA GLY A 285 -3.05 29.65 -16.56
C GLY A 285 -1.92 29.72 -17.58
N GLY A 286 -1.85 30.84 -18.26
CA GLY A 286 -0.79 31.13 -19.21
C GLY A 286 -1.23 32.09 -20.30
N GLY A 287 -0.28 32.50 -21.11
CA GLY A 287 -0.46 33.33 -22.28
C GLY A 287 0.24 32.72 -23.51
N GLU A 288 0.51 33.55 -24.51
CA GLU A 288 1.17 33.07 -25.72
C GLU A 288 2.57 32.49 -25.50
N LYS A 289 3.34 33.11 -24.59
CA LYS A 289 4.74 32.75 -24.36
C LYS A 289 4.96 31.76 -23.20
N ALA A 290 4.05 31.70 -22.24
CA ALA A 290 4.23 30.83 -21.07
C ALA A 290 2.90 30.23 -20.61
N THR A 291 2.94 28.96 -20.22
CA THR A 291 1.81 28.28 -19.56
C THR A 291 2.29 27.66 -18.27
N TYR A 292 1.42 27.59 -17.29
CA TYR A 292 1.74 27.01 -15.99
C TYR A 292 0.55 26.30 -15.36
N SER A 293 0.85 25.29 -14.61
CA SER A 293 -0.08 24.59 -13.72
C SER A 293 0.63 24.39 -12.37
N VAL A 294 -0.05 24.75 -11.30
CA VAL A 294 0.45 24.55 -9.92
C VAL A 294 -0.68 23.92 -9.13
N SER A 295 -0.39 22.84 -8.40
CA SER A 295 -1.35 22.21 -7.48
C SER A 295 -0.73 21.94 -6.12
N LEU A 296 -1.54 22.11 -5.09
CA LEU A 296 -1.26 21.75 -3.70
C LEU A 296 -2.31 20.75 -3.24
N GLY A 297 -1.88 19.62 -2.70
CA GLY A 297 -2.76 18.57 -2.23
C GLY A 297 -2.46 18.17 -0.79
N TYR A 298 -3.51 17.88 -0.04
CA TYR A 298 -3.48 17.26 1.28
C TYR A 298 -4.44 16.09 1.32
N THR A 299 -3.94 14.92 1.70
CA THR A 299 -4.72 13.70 1.90
C THR A 299 -4.48 13.22 3.32
N ASN A 300 -5.54 12.89 4.07
CA ASN A 300 -5.47 12.18 5.34
C ASN A 300 -6.51 11.07 5.35
N ARG A 301 -6.08 9.85 5.61
CA ARG A 301 -6.90 8.66 5.66
C ARG A 301 -6.59 7.88 6.92
N GLU A 302 -7.55 7.72 7.80
CA GLU A 302 -7.51 6.76 8.89
C GLU A 302 -7.91 5.39 8.32
N GLY A 303 -7.22 4.36 8.72
CA GLY A 303 -7.55 2.99 8.33
C GLY A 303 -8.73 2.42 9.11
N THR A 304 -9.19 1.27 8.69
CA THR A 304 -10.26 0.52 9.38
C THR A 304 -9.73 -0.34 10.52
N ILE A 305 -8.41 -0.51 10.64
CA ILE A 305 -7.72 -1.04 11.83
C ILE A 305 -7.26 0.17 12.64
N GLN A 306 -7.46 0.11 13.97
CA GLN A 306 -7.04 1.16 14.89
C GLN A 306 -5.56 1.52 14.68
N ASN A 307 -5.19 2.78 14.96
CA ASN A 307 -3.84 3.34 14.85
C ASN A 307 -3.24 3.35 13.44
N SER A 308 -3.93 2.77 12.43
CA SER A 308 -3.44 2.82 11.05
C SER A 308 -3.88 4.09 10.33
N TYR A 309 -2.93 4.75 9.66
CA TYR A 309 -3.20 5.97 8.90
C TYR A 309 -2.24 6.20 7.75
N PHE A 310 -2.66 7.06 6.84
CA PHE A 310 -1.85 7.60 5.74
C PHE A 310 -2.09 9.09 5.59
N LYS A 311 -1.01 9.89 5.58
CA LYS A 311 -1.04 11.32 5.28
C LYS A 311 -0.14 11.62 4.09
N ARG A 312 -0.58 12.50 3.21
CA ARG A 312 0.21 12.98 2.07
C ARG A 312 0.04 14.47 1.88
N TYR A 313 1.15 15.17 1.76
CA TYR A 313 1.25 16.55 1.30
C TYR A 313 1.91 16.52 -0.08
N SER A 314 1.32 17.14 -1.07
CA SER A 314 1.86 17.16 -2.43
C SER A 314 1.89 18.57 -3.01
N LEU A 315 2.95 18.85 -3.74
CA LEU A 315 3.10 20.05 -4.56
C LEU A 315 3.49 19.60 -5.97
N ARG A 316 2.73 20.04 -6.97
CA ARG A 316 3.06 19.84 -8.36
C ARG A 316 3.15 21.15 -9.08
N THR A 317 4.16 21.29 -9.95
CA THR A 317 4.32 22.44 -10.83
C THR A 317 4.72 21.98 -12.23
N ASN A 318 3.99 22.43 -13.25
CA ASN A 318 4.29 22.20 -14.65
C ASN A 318 4.34 23.57 -15.32
N THR A 319 5.45 23.89 -15.94
CA THR A 319 5.62 25.16 -16.66
C THR A 319 6.21 24.93 -18.03
N THR A 320 5.72 25.67 -19.01
CA THR A 320 6.25 25.65 -20.37
C THR A 320 6.45 27.09 -20.81
N TYR A 321 7.60 27.39 -21.41
CA TYR A 321 7.96 28.70 -21.93
C TYR A 321 8.36 28.58 -23.39
N ASN A 322 7.73 29.41 -24.25
CA ASN A 322 7.95 29.47 -25.68
C ASN A 322 8.48 30.88 -26.05
N PRO A 323 9.79 31.14 -25.96
CA PRO A 323 10.35 32.45 -26.28
C PRO A 323 10.08 32.86 -27.73
N ASN A 324 10.00 31.89 -28.64
CA ASN A 324 9.63 32.05 -30.04
C ASN A 324 8.97 30.76 -30.58
N LYS A 325 8.53 30.76 -31.82
CA LYS A 325 7.84 29.62 -32.47
C LYS A 325 8.71 28.37 -32.67
N TYR A 326 10.02 28.48 -32.54
CA TYR A 326 10.95 27.38 -32.78
C TYR A 326 11.47 26.75 -31.52
N PHE A 327 11.45 27.46 -30.41
CA PHE A 327 12.06 27.00 -29.18
C PHE A 327 11.06 26.93 -28.02
N THR A 328 11.02 25.77 -27.37
CA THR A 328 10.20 25.51 -26.18
C THR A 328 11.09 24.98 -25.10
N MET A 329 10.92 25.46 -23.88
CA MET A 329 11.53 24.86 -22.69
C MET A 329 10.47 24.71 -21.60
N GLY A 330 10.71 23.79 -20.67
CA GLY A 330 9.77 23.62 -19.56
C GLY A 330 10.31 22.75 -18.46
N GLN A 331 9.52 22.68 -17.41
CA GLN A 331 9.78 21.79 -16.27
C GLN A 331 8.49 21.17 -15.77
N ASN A 332 8.61 19.93 -15.25
CA ASN A 332 7.59 19.21 -14.53
C ASN A 332 8.19 18.78 -13.19
N THR A 333 7.64 19.27 -12.09
CA THR A 333 8.13 18.95 -10.75
C THR A 333 6.99 18.40 -9.90
N ASN A 334 7.25 17.32 -9.19
CA ASN A 334 6.36 16.73 -8.21
C ASN A 334 7.13 16.51 -6.90
N LEU A 335 6.62 17.06 -5.81
CA LEU A 335 7.12 16.84 -4.46
C LEU A 335 6.00 16.24 -3.63
N ALA A 336 6.30 15.17 -2.90
CA ALA A 336 5.36 14.54 -1.98
C ALA A 336 6.07 14.19 -0.67
N ALA A 337 5.49 14.62 0.44
CA ALA A 337 5.84 14.17 1.78
C ALA A 337 4.69 13.30 2.29
N MET A 338 5.00 12.11 2.75
CA MET A 338 4.03 11.12 3.19
C MET A 338 4.40 10.58 4.56
N GLU A 339 3.40 10.24 5.35
CA GLU A 339 3.55 9.57 6.63
C GLU A 339 2.55 8.45 6.74
N THR A 340 3.00 7.28 7.15
CA THR A 340 2.17 6.12 7.49
C THR A 340 2.47 5.70 8.91
N GLY A 341 1.46 5.28 9.63
CA GLY A 341 1.59 4.73 10.97
C GLY A 341 0.67 3.55 11.17
N GLY A 342 0.86 2.88 12.30
CA GLY A 342 0.14 1.68 12.64
C GLY A 342 0.56 0.49 11.78
N GLU A 343 -0.30 -0.51 11.72
CA GLU A 343 -0.01 -1.71 10.96
C GLU A 343 -0.04 -1.45 9.45
N SER A 344 1.10 -1.50 8.82
CA SER A 344 1.24 -1.49 7.37
C SER A 344 1.34 -2.93 6.86
N GLY A 345 0.22 -3.50 6.39
CA GLY A 345 0.20 -4.59 5.42
C GLY A 345 1.18 -5.75 5.58
N ARG A 346 1.49 -6.20 6.80
CA ARG A 346 2.23 -7.44 6.98
C ARG A 346 1.43 -8.57 6.33
N GLN A 347 2.05 -9.27 5.39
CA GLN A 347 1.42 -10.39 4.71
C GLN A 347 1.64 -11.69 5.49
N GLY A 348 0.66 -12.61 5.42
CA GLY A 348 0.73 -13.94 6.00
C GLY A 348 0.14 -14.03 7.40
N ASP A 349 0.50 -15.09 8.11
CA ASP A 349 -0.05 -15.44 9.44
C ASP A 349 0.32 -14.43 10.54
N ALA A 350 1.30 -13.56 10.28
CA ALA A 350 1.70 -12.50 11.19
C ALA A 350 0.85 -11.21 11.06
N ASN A 351 -0.13 -11.19 10.19
CA ASN A 351 -1.03 -10.05 10.01
C ASN A 351 -2.00 -9.97 11.20
N THR A 352 -2.16 -8.78 11.79
CA THR A 352 -3.09 -8.53 12.91
C THR A 352 -4.51 -8.98 12.59
N PHE A 353 -4.95 -8.76 11.36
CA PHE A 353 -6.26 -9.21 10.93
C PHE A 353 -6.39 -10.74 10.92
N ALA A 354 -5.37 -11.48 10.47
CA ALA A 354 -5.37 -12.94 10.53
C ALA A 354 -5.47 -13.44 11.98
N LYS A 355 -4.89 -12.73 12.92
CA LYS A 355 -4.95 -13.07 14.36
C LYS A 355 -6.35 -13.01 14.94
N THR A 356 -7.22 -12.16 14.42
CA THR A 356 -8.63 -12.11 14.88
C THR A 356 -9.39 -13.40 14.61
N TYR A 357 -8.93 -14.22 13.65
CA TYR A 357 -9.52 -15.51 13.32
C TYR A 357 -8.77 -16.70 13.97
N THR A 358 -7.53 -16.50 14.37
CA THR A 358 -6.72 -17.58 14.98
C THR A 358 -6.74 -17.55 16.50
N MET A 359 -7.07 -16.42 17.09
CA MET A 359 -7.24 -16.28 18.54
C MET A 359 -8.59 -16.84 18.99
N ASN A 360 -8.58 -17.68 20.00
CA ASN A 360 -9.81 -18.23 20.56
C ASN A 360 -10.62 -17.15 21.28
N SER A 361 -11.93 -17.12 21.05
CA SER A 361 -12.84 -16.14 21.65
C SER A 361 -12.97 -16.25 23.18
N TRP A 362 -12.60 -17.39 23.79
CA TRP A 362 -12.58 -17.56 25.24
C TRP A 362 -11.35 -16.95 25.92
N VAL A 363 -10.35 -16.52 25.16
CA VAL A 363 -9.18 -15.81 25.68
C VAL A 363 -9.56 -14.35 25.95
N PRO A 364 -9.33 -13.82 27.17
CA PRO A 364 -9.60 -12.42 27.49
C PRO A 364 -8.52 -11.52 26.90
N ILE A 365 -8.80 -10.22 26.84
CA ILE A 365 -7.82 -9.23 26.35
C ILE A 365 -6.69 -9.02 27.36
N TYR A 366 -7.01 -9.00 28.66
CA TYR A 366 -6.06 -8.72 29.72
C TYR A 366 -6.02 -9.88 30.72
N ASN A 367 -4.87 -10.11 31.32
CA ASN A 367 -4.68 -11.01 32.47
C ASN A 367 -5.11 -10.32 33.78
N VAL A 368 -5.00 -11.03 34.88
CA VAL A 368 -5.37 -10.52 36.22
C VAL A 368 -4.48 -9.35 36.65
N GLY A 369 -3.24 -9.29 36.14
CA GLY A 369 -2.31 -8.18 36.40
C GLY A 369 -2.55 -6.95 35.55
N GLY A 370 -3.46 -7.05 34.55
CA GLY A 370 -3.75 -5.94 33.63
C GLY A 370 -2.86 -5.93 32.38
N ASP A 371 -1.98 -6.91 32.19
CA ASP A 371 -1.17 -7.04 30.99
C ASP A 371 -1.98 -7.71 29.88
N TYR A 372 -1.60 -7.47 28.63
CA TYR A 372 -2.21 -8.15 27.49
C TYR A 372 -2.01 -9.66 27.54
N THR A 373 -3.06 -10.40 27.20
CA THR A 373 -2.96 -11.86 27.04
C THR A 373 -2.48 -12.22 25.64
N GLY A 374 -2.01 -13.45 25.52
CA GLY A 374 -1.63 -14.06 24.24
C GLY A 374 -2.06 -15.51 24.16
N SER A 375 -1.69 -16.17 23.09
CA SER A 375 -1.89 -17.61 22.93
C SER A 375 -1.12 -18.39 24.00
N VAL A 376 -1.80 -19.24 24.72
CA VAL A 376 -1.27 -19.92 25.93
C VAL A 376 -0.65 -21.27 25.67
N ALA A 377 -0.82 -21.80 24.46
CA ALA A 377 -0.39 -23.16 24.18
C ALA A 377 0.48 -23.28 22.95
N PRO A 378 1.39 -24.27 22.92
CA PRO A 378 2.32 -24.45 21.77
C PRO A 378 1.64 -24.62 20.42
N ASN A 379 0.36 -24.95 20.38
CA ASN A 379 -0.41 -25.21 19.17
C ASN A 379 -1.63 -24.29 19.00
N ALA A 380 -1.86 -23.33 19.91
CA ALA A 380 -2.95 -22.36 19.81
C ALA A 380 -2.57 -21.11 19.00
N GLY A 381 -1.59 -21.24 18.12
CA GLY A 381 -0.97 -20.09 17.48
C GLY A 381 0.15 -19.52 18.39
N ARG A 382 1.22 -19.05 17.80
CA ARG A 382 2.35 -18.40 18.49
C ARG A 382 2.13 -16.90 18.62
N ASP A 383 0.88 -16.47 18.75
CA ASP A 383 0.58 -15.10 18.40
C ASP A 383 0.28 -14.25 19.62
N ILE A 384 0.87 -13.08 19.61
CA ILE A 384 0.45 -11.91 20.39
C ILE A 384 -1.02 -11.65 20.06
N SER A 385 -1.80 -11.19 21.04
CA SER A 385 -3.18 -10.80 20.78
C SER A 385 -3.25 -9.71 19.70
N ALA A 386 -4.32 -9.74 18.88
CA ALA A 386 -4.52 -8.73 17.85
C ALA A 386 -4.56 -7.31 18.44
N VAL A 387 -5.21 -7.15 19.60
CA VAL A 387 -5.31 -5.87 20.33
C VAL A 387 -3.94 -5.39 20.79
N HIS A 388 -3.13 -6.28 21.39
CA HIS A 388 -1.78 -5.93 21.83
C HIS A 388 -0.91 -5.50 20.64
N GLN A 389 -0.99 -6.18 19.51
CA GLN A 389 -0.23 -5.80 18.32
C GLN A 389 -0.62 -4.41 17.79
N VAL A 390 -1.90 -4.09 17.80
CA VAL A 390 -2.39 -2.77 17.41
C VAL A 390 -1.89 -1.69 18.38
N ALA A 391 -1.91 -1.98 19.67
CA ALA A 391 -1.40 -1.06 20.70
C ALA A 391 0.10 -0.82 20.56
N MET A 392 0.90 -1.87 20.36
CA MET A 392 2.35 -1.77 20.18
C MET A 392 2.74 -0.88 18.98
N ASN A 393 1.94 -0.88 17.93
CA ASN A 393 2.23 -0.13 16.72
C ASN A 393 1.67 1.31 16.73
N GLU A 394 1.08 1.76 17.85
CA GLU A 394 0.42 3.06 17.95
C GLU A 394 1.34 4.23 17.60
N ASN A 395 2.59 4.17 18.03
CA ASN A 395 3.56 5.23 17.86
C ASN A 395 4.61 4.96 16.77
N ASP A 396 4.47 3.84 16.07
CA ASP A 396 5.31 3.51 14.93
C ASP A 396 4.93 4.36 13.72
N TRP A 397 5.95 4.85 13.02
CA TRP A 397 5.72 5.63 11.82
C TRP A 397 6.81 5.42 10.76
N THR A 398 6.40 5.59 9.52
CA THR A 398 7.29 5.68 8.36
C THR A 398 7.00 6.98 7.61
N ARG A 399 8.01 7.85 7.52
CA ARG A 399 7.98 9.10 6.76
C ARG A 399 8.71 8.91 5.44
N MET A 400 8.09 9.33 4.35
CA MET A 400 8.64 9.22 3.01
C MET A 400 8.63 10.58 2.34
N PHE A 401 9.71 10.86 1.63
CA PHE A 401 9.82 12.03 0.78
C PHE A 401 10.11 11.60 -0.65
N HIS A 402 9.30 12.05 -1.60
CA HIS A 402 9.48 11.84 -3.02
C HIS A 402 9.59 13.18 -3.72
N GLY A 403 10.76 13.46 -4.27
CA GLY A 403 11.01 14.62 -5.12
C GLY A 403 11.34 14.16 -6.53
N GLN A 404 10.59 14.64 -7.50
CA GLN A 404 10.83 14.39 -8.91
C GLN A 404 10.82 15.70 -9.66
N THR A 405 11.79 15.90 -10.53
CA THR A 405 11.80 17.01 -11.47
C THR A 405 12.29 16.55 -12.84
N ALA A 406 11.67 17.06 -13.89
CA ALA A 406 12.11 16.91 -15.26
C ALA A 406 12.21 18.29 -15.90
N VAL A 407 13.34 18.62 -16.51
CA VAL A 407 13.54 19.83 -17.30
C VAL A 407 13.76 19.44 -18.76
N PHE A 408 13.17 20.14 -19.67
CA PHE A 408 13.31 19.86 -21.09
C PHE A 408 13.49 21.11 -21.93
N ALA A 409 14.14 20.93 -23.06
CA ALA A 409 14.22 21.89 -24.15
C ALA A 409 13.89 21.20 -25.47
N GLU A 410 13.10 21.86 -26.31
CA GLU A 410 12.69 21.37 -27.62
C GLU A 410 12.94 22.45 -28.65
N LEU A 411 13.59 22.06 -29.76
CA LEU A 411 13.83 22.88 -30.91
C LEU A 411 13.02 22.33 -32.09
N SER A 412 12.05 23.09 -32.59
CA SER A 412 11.42 22.85 -33.89
C SER A 412 12.33 23.44 -34.96
N ASN A 413 12.91 22.59 -35.81
CA ASN A 413 13.94 23.01 -36.73
C ASN A 413 13.37 24.02 -37.78
N PRO A 414 13.93 25.22 -37.91
CA PRO A 414 13.40 26.24 -38.83
C PRO A 414 13.70 25.94 -40.32
N TRP A 415 14.67 25.07 -40.61
CA TRP A 415 15.10 24.74 -41.98
C TRP A 415 14.55 23.41 -42.50
N ILE A 416 14.18 22.49 -41.57
CA ILE A 416 13.62 21.19 -41.92
C ILE A 416 12.24 21.10 -41.27
N GLU A 417 11.21 21.34 -42.05
CA GLU A 417 9.84 21.26 -41.60
C GLU A 417 9.52 19.86 -41.08
N GLY A 418 8.89 19.80 -39.90
CA GLY A 418 8.53 18.53 -39.24
C GLY A 418 9.63 17.93 -38.39
N LEU A 419 10.86 18.48 -38.36
CA LEU A 419 11.93 18.01 -37.48
C LEU A 419 11.91 18.73 -36.15
N LYS A 420 11.80 17.95 -35.05
CA LYS A 420 11.90 18.40 -33.66
C LYS A 420 13.04 17.68 -32.95
N LEU A 421 13.84 18.44 -32.25
CA LEU A 421 14.90 17.92 -31.37
C LEU A 421 14.53 18.25 -29.94
N ARG A 422 14.45 17.23 -29.06
CA ARG A 422 14.14 17.41 -27.65
C ARG A 422 15.19 16.76 -26.77
N SER A 423 15.62 17.46 -25.75
CA SER A 423 16.46 16.95 -24.67
C SER A 423 15.72 17.11 -23.35
N GLN A 424 15.64 16.06 -22.57
CA GLN A 424 15.00 16.05 -21.26
C GLN A 424 15.92 15.40 -20.23
N PHE A 425 16.20 16.13 -19.17
CA PHE A 425 16.89 15.60 -17.99
C PHE A 425 15.91 15.52 -16.84
N SER A 426 15.88 14.37 -16.14
CA SER A 426 15.05 14.18 -14.97
C SER A 426 15.84 13.60 -13.81
N ALA A 427 15.48 14.00 -12.60
CA ALA A 427 16.03 13.48 -11.36
C ALA A 427 14.89 13.12 -10.40
N ARG A 428 15.06 12.03 -9.65
CA ARG A 428 14.17 11.59 -8.59
C ARG A 428 14.96 11.33 -7.32
N LEU A 429 14.57 12.01 -6.24
CA LEU A 429 15.08 11.76 -4.91
C LEU A 429 13.97 11.12 -4.07
N ASN A 430 14.21 9.91 -3.61
CA ASN A 430 13.32 9.22 -2.68
C ASN A 430 14.06 9.09 -1.35
N GLY A 431 13.42 9.52 -0.27
CA GLY A 431 13.87 9.36 1.10
C GLY A 431 12.82 8.61 1.91
N MET A 432 13.26 7.81 2.86
CA MET A 432 12.42 7.13 3.85
C MET A 432 13.12 7.18 5.20
N TRP A 433 12.35 7.44 6.22
CA TRP A 433 12.76 7.34 7.62
C TRP A 433 11.65 6.66 8.39
N SER A 434 11.97 5.55 9.09
CA SER A 434 11.03 4.84 9.97
C SER A 434 11.57 4.74 11.38
N LEU A 435 10.65 4.73 12.32
CA LEU A 435 10.86 4.48 13.72
C LEU A 435 9.86 3.43 14.17
N GLU A 436 10.36 2.35 14.75
CA GLU A 436 9.57 1.18 15.18
C GLU A 436 10.04 0.79 16.58
N MET A 437 9.09 0.62 17.51
CA MET A 437 9.33 0.15 18.86
C MET A 437 8.62 -1.20 19.04
N THR A 438 9.38 -2.25 19.26
CA THR A 438 8.84 -3.51 19.76
C THR A 438 8.92 -3.50 21.28
N GLU A 439 7.78 -3.44 21.95
CA GLU A 439 7.70 -3.38 23.40
C GLU A 439 8.08 -4.72 24.05
N ARG A 440 8.41 -4.68 25.34
CA ARG A 440 8.55 -5.88 26.16
C ARG A 440 7.20 -6.57 26.25
N GLN A 441 7.21 -7.86 26.01
CA GLN A 441 6.00 -8.66 26.11
C GLN A 441 6.09 -9.49 27.38
N ASN A 442 5.34 -9.09 28.38
CA ASN A 442 5.21 -9.83 29.61
C ASN A 442 3.96 -10.71 29.57
N MET A 443 3.92 -11.61 28.58
CA MET A 443 2.83 -12.58 28.49
C MET A 443 3.13 -13.81 29.28
N ALA A 444 2.13 -14.35 29.95
CA ALA A 444 2.22 -15.59 30.77
C ALA A 444 2.73 -16.81 29.98
N ASN A 445 3.09 -16.64 28.74
CA ASN A 445 3.48 -17.71 27.84
C ASN A 445 4.78 -17.43 27.11
N LYS A 446 5.31 -18.48 26.53
CA LYS A 446 6.58 -18.67 25.83
C LYS A 446 7.01 -17.59 24.81
N GLU A 447 6.19 -16.58 24.57
CA GLU A 447 6.47 -15.47 23.65
C GLU A 447 6.81 -14.17 24.37
N ALA A 448 7.03 -14.23 25.68
CA ALA A 448 7.53 -13.07 26.41
C ALA A 448 8.86 -12.63 25.79
N SER A 449 8.89 -11.46 25.15
CA SER A 449 10.14 -10.81 24.80
C SER A 449 10.69 -10.17 26.06
N ALA A 450 11.82 -10.66 26.56
CA ALA A 450 12.47 -10.09 27.71
C ALA A 450 12.95 -8.66 27.48
N ASN A 451 13.11 -8.28 26.22
CA ASN A 451 13.72 -7.03 25.81
C ASN A 451 12.79 -6.29 24.83
N ASN A 452 12.62 -4.99 25.05
CA ASN A 452 12.10 -4.10 24.02
C ASN A 452 13.18 -3.80 22.98
N THR A 453 12.78 -3.37 21.80
CA THR A 453 13.70 -3.08 20.69
C THR A 453 13.24 -1.86 19.93
N LEU A 454 14.06 -0.80 19.95
CA LEU A 454 13.89 0.35 19.08
C LEU A 454 14.68 0.14 17.79
N THR A 455 14.02 0.27 16.66
CA THR A 455 14.64 0.24 15.34
C THR A 455 14.38 1.55 14.61
N GLU A 456 15.47 2.18 14.19
CA GLU A 456 15.42 3.38 13.36
C GLU A 456 16.08 3.09 12.02
N THR A 457 15.35 3.36 10.92
CA THR A 457 15.81 3.10 9.56
C THR A 457 15.80 4.37 8.73
N GLY A 458 16.93 4.67 8.12
CA GLY A 458 17.07 5.76 7.15
C GLY A 458 17.46 5.22 5.78
N ASN A 459 16.77 5.66 4.75
CA ASN A 459 17.05 5.25 3.36
C ASN A 459 16.85 6.44 2.44
N TRP A 460 17.82 6.68 1.55
CA TRP A 460 17.65 7.65 0.48
C TRP A 460 18.24 7.14 -0.82
N ARG A 461 17.64 7.56 -1.94
CA ARG A 461 18.02 7.13 -3.28
C ARG A 461 17.79 8.25 -4.29
N LEU A 462 18.84 8.63 -4.99
CA LEU A 462 18.79 9.52 -6.15
C LEU A 462 18.89 8.68 -7.44
N ASN A 463 17.95 8.88 -8.34
CA ASN A 463 17.94 8.33 -9.69
C ASN A 463 17.88 9.49 -10.68
N TRP A 464 18.56 9.36 -11.82
CA TRP A 464 18.44 10.33 -12.91
C TRP A 464 18.33 9.63 -14.26
N GLN A 465 17.71 10.33 -15.18
CA GLN A 465 17.49 9.89 -16.56
C GLN A 465 17.71 11.08 -17.48
N TRP A 466 18.44 10.88 -18.56
CA TRP A 466 18.66 11.85 -19.62
C TRP A 466 18.26 11.25 -20.94
N THR A 467 17.24 11.83 -21.57
CA THR A 467 16.66 11.34 -22.82
C THR A 467 16.77 12.43 -23.89
N ASN A 468 17.30 12.06 -25.05
CA ASN A 468 17.38 12.94 -26.22
C ASN A 468 16.63 12.28 -27.36
N THR A 469 15.79 13.02 -28.07
CA THR A 469 15.01 12.53 -29.19
C THR A 469 15.07 13.48 -30.38
N ALA A 470 15.13 12.90 -31.58
CA ALA A 470 14.91 13.56 -32.83
C ALA A 470 13.64 12.97 -33.45
N THR A 471 12.61 13.78 -33.60
CA THR A 471 11.32 13.38 -34.19
C THR A 471 11.15 14.09 -35.53
N TYR A 472 10.93 13.30 -36.57
CA TYR A 472 10.62 13.82 -37.90
C TYR A 472 9.23 13.35 -38.33
N THR A 473 8.32 14.29 -38.57
CA THR A 473 6.96 14.02 -39.03
C THR A 473 6.74 14.66 -40.37
N LYS A 474 6.28 13.89 -41.35
CA LYS A 474 5.97 14.39 -42.69
C LYS A 474 4.70 13.77 -43.26
N LYS A 475 3.87 14.61 -43.86
CA LYS A 475 2.71 14.19 -44.62
C LYS A 475 3.04 14.38 -46.14
N ILE A 476 2.95 13.28 -46.90
CA ILE A 476 3.26 13.27 -48.33
C ILE A 476 1.97 12.99 -49.10
N HIS A 477 1.64 13.87 -50.06
CA HIS A 477 0.45 13.79 -50.93
C HIS A 477 -0.87 13.55 -50.16
N GLU A 478 -0.96 14.09 -48.93
CA GLU A 478 -2.12 13.95 -48.02
C GLU A 478 -2.45 12.50 -47.58
N ASP A 479 -2.01 11.50 -48.31
CA ASP A 479 -2.32 10.10 -48.12
C ASP A 479 -1.31 9.37 -47.20
N HIS A 480 -0.06 9.81 -47.17
CA HIS A 480 1.03 9.15 -46.49
C HIS A 480 1.49 9.97 -45.27
N ASN A 481 1.26 9.49 -44.09
CA ASN A 481 1.82 10.07 -42.87
C ASN A 481 2.99 9.21 -42.38
N ILE A 482 4.14 9.85 -42.19
CA ILE A 482 5.36 9.20 -41.66
C ILE A 482 5.80 9.95 -40.42
N THR A 483 6.06 9.23 -39.34
CA THR A 483 6.71 9.77 -38.16
C THR A 483 7.87 8.86 -37.79
N VAL A 484 9.07 9.43 -37.70
CA VAL A 484 10.28 8.71 -37.26
C VAL A 484 10.80 9.38 -36.01
N VAL A 485 11.06 8.57 -34.99
CA VAL A 485 11.67 8.98 -33.73
C VAL A 485 12.98 8.21 -33.56
N LEU A 486 14.08 8.93 -33.38
CA LEU A 486 15.37 8.38 -33.00
C LEU A 486 15.75 8.96 -31.63
N GLY A 487 16.32 8.15 -30.75
CA GLY A 487 16.64 8.66 -29.44
C GLY A 487 17.77 7.93 -28.74
N THR A 488 18.30 8.60 -27.72
CA THR A 488 19.24 8.08 -26.75
C THR A 488 18.70 8.25 -25.36
N GLU A 489 19.00 7.29 -24.49
CA GLU A 489 18.60 7.36 -23.09
C GLU A 489 19.74 6.88 -22.20
N ALA A 490 20.12 7.69 -21.23
CA ALA A 490 21.05 7.35 -20.18
C ALA A 490 20.33 7.37 -18.84
N ILE A 491 20.43 6.29 -18.08
CA ILE A 491 19.79 6.14 -16.77
C ILE A 491 20.84 5.73 -15.74
N LYS A 492 20.82 6.37 -14.57
CA LYS A 492 21.56 5.93 -13.40
C LYS A 492 20.61 5.88 -12.21
N GLN A 493 20.55 4.71 -11.58
CA GLN A 493 19.71 4.46 -10.42
C GLN A 493 20.55 4.03 -9.21
N GLY A 494 20.00 4.19 -8.01
CA GLY A 494 20.57 3.67 -6.79
C GLY A 494 21.77 4.47 -6.27
N VAL A 495 21.88 5.76 -6.55
CA VAL A 495 22.85 6.62 -5.86
C VAL A 495 22.27 6.97 -4.50
N GLY A 496 22.74 6.33 -3.43
CA GLY A 496 22.20 6.56 -2.11
C GLY A 496 22.72 5.60 -1.05
N ARG A 497 22.13 5.67 0.12
CA ARG A 497 22.49 4.85 1.29
C ARG A 497 21.26 4.31 1.98
N TYR A 498 21.45 3.17 2.62
CA TYR A 498 20.59 2.59 3.61
C TYR A 498 21.34 2.57 4.94
N MET A 499 20.68 2.95 6.01
CA MET A 499 21.20 2.94 7.38
C MET A 499 20.09 2.39 8.29
N GLN A 500 20.47 1.59 9.27
CA GLN A 500 19.57 1.08 10.28
C GLN A 500 20.33 0.99 11.60
N GLY A 501 19.74 1.48 12.65
CA GLY A 501 20.17 1.31 14.01
C GLY A 501 19.14 0.52 14.80
N THR A 502 19.62 -0.31 15.73
CA THR A 502 18.75 -1.07 16.64
C THR A 502 19.34 -0.95 18.05
N ARG A 503 18.48 -0.72 19.02
CA ARG A 503 18.81 -0.71 20.46
C ARG A 503 17.80 -1.60 21.17
N ILE A 504 18.26 -2.32 22.17
CA ILE A 504 17.44 -3.14 23.05
C ILE A 504 17.50 -2.59 24.47
N ASP A 505 16.63 -3.08 25.34
CA ASP A 505 16.53 -2.68 26.76
C ASP A 505 16.32 -1.17 26.92
N TYR A 506 15.37 -0.64 26.17
CA TYR A 506 15.01 0.77 26.25
C TYR A 506 14.27 1.07 27.56
N ILE A 507 14.71 2.09 28.31
CA ILE A 507 14.20 2.36 29.67
C ILE A 507 12.83 3.07 29.61
N PHE A 508 12.62 3.92 28.59
CA PHE A 508 11.41 4.75 28.47
C PHE A 508 10.55 4.31 27.28
N GLU A 509 10.20 2.99 27.23
CA GLU A 509 9.44 2.46 26.10
C GLU A 509 8.05 3.09 25.95
N SER A 510 7.44 3.56 27.04
CA SER A 510 6.11 4.19 27.04
C SER A 510 6.11 5.67 26.64
N ASP A 511 7.28 6.30 26.46
CA ASP A 511 7.37 7.71 26.06
C ASP A 511 8.02 7.87 24.67
N PRO A 512 7.22 7.95 23.59
CA PRO A 512 7.73 8.06 22.22
C PRO A 512 8.63 9.28 21.96
N ASN A 513 8.55 10.33 22.79
CA ASN A 513 9.40 11.51 22.64
C ASN A 513 10.87 11.22 23.02
N THR A 514 11.12 10.14 23.73
CA THR A 514 12.47 9.71 24.14
C THR A 514 13.09 8.71 23.18
N TRP A 515 12.36 8.24 22.18
CA TRP A 515 12.80 7.20 21.26
C TRP A 515 13.90 7.66 20.32
N THR A 516 15.13 7.55 20.77
CA THR A 516 16.33 7.81 19.98
C THR A 516 17.34 6.69 20.21
N LEU A 517 18.16 6.39 19.21
CA LEU A 517 19.18 5.34 19.32
C LEU A 517 20.19 5.57 20.46
N ASP A 518 20.33 6.79 20.93
CA ASP A 518 21.28 7.13 22.01
C ASP A 518 20.76 6.75 23.41
N ASN A 519 19.46 6.57 23.59
CA ASN A 519 18.82 6.29 24.88
C ASN A 519 18.70 4.81 25.24
N GLY A 520 19.03 3.90 24.34
CA GLY A 520 18.99 2.46 24.60
C GLY A 520 20.27 1.91 25.24
N SER A 521 20.24 0.61 25.57
CA SER A 521 21.43 -0.08 26.11
C SER A 521 22.62 -0.02 25.15
N SER A 522 23.80 0.29 25.68
CA SER A 522 25.05 0.28 24.90
C SER A 522 25.62 -1.11 24.65
N SER A 523 25.08 -2.16 25.32
CA SER A 523 25.63 -3.52 25.26
C SER A 523 25.15 -4.33 24.06
N ASN A 524 23.98 -3.98 23.49
CA ASN A 524 23.39 -4.71 22.36
C ASN A 524 22.99 -3.74 21.23
N ILE A 525 24.02 -3.31 20.49
CA ILE A 525 23.87 -2.36 19.40
C ILE A 525 23.87 -3.08 18.06
N GLY A 526 22.76 -3.05 17.34
CA GLY A 526 22.69 -3.42 15.93
C GLY A 526 22.86 -2.20 15.05
N ASN A 527 23.89 -2.17 14.20
CA ASN A 527 24.07 -1.11 13.20
C ASN A 527 24.30 -1.74 11.83
N SER A 528 23.61 -1.23 10.84
CA SER A 528 23.74 -1.65 9.45
C SER A 528 23.82 -0.42 8.54
N SER A 529 24.78 -0.38 7.65
CA SER A 529 24.87 0.67 6.64
C SER A 529 25.42 0.10 5.34
N ARG A 530 24.73 0.41 4.23
CA ARG A 530 25.16 -0.04 2.91
C ARG A 530 24.82 0.99 1.84
N TYR A 531 25.60 0.99 0.77
CA TYR A 531 25.22 1.73 -0.42
C TYR A 531 24.04 1.05 -1.12
N GLN A 532 23.17 1.85 -1.72
CA GLN A 532 22.13 1.34 -2.60
C GLN A 532 22.75 0.67 -3.83
N ARG A 533 22.07 -0.33 -4.38
CA ARG A 533 22.52 -1.00 -5.61
C ARG A 533 22.47 -0.03 -6.77
N LYS A 534 23.63 0.30 -7.32
CA LYS A 534 23.75 1.17 -8.51
C LYS A 534 23.44 0.38 -9.77
N VAL A 535 22.61 0.95 -10.63
CA VAL A 535 22.33 0.43 -11.97
C VAL A 535 22.55 1.56 -12.95
N THR A 536 23.32 1.31 -14.00
CA THR A 536 23.56 2.25 -15.09
C THR A 536 23.13 1.60 -16.39
N MET A 537 22.33 2.29 -17.18
CA MET A 537 21.87 1.85 -18.49
C MET A 537 22.08 2.95 -19.50
N PHE A 538 22.47 2.56 -20.70
CA PHE A 538 22.50 3.42 -21.87
C PHE A 538 21.81 2.69 -23.02
N GLY A 539 20.89 3.34 -23.69
CA GLY A 539 20.10 2.76 -24.77
C GLY A 539 20.02 3.68 -25.97
N LEU A 540 20.05 3.09 -27.13
CA LEU A 540 19.70 3.70 -28.40
C LEU A 540 18.36 3.13 -28.84
N PHE A 541 17.44 3.98 -29.30
CA PHE A 541 16.14 3.52 -29.76
C PHE A 541 15.70 4.24 -31.04
N GLY A 542 14.89 3.55 -31.81
CA GLY A 542 14.28 4.09 -32.99
C GLY A 542 12.86 3.56 -33.17
N ARG A 543 11.97 4.40 -33.63
CA ARG A 543 10.60 4.04 -34.00
C ARG A 543 10.23 4.72 -35.29
N ALA A 544 9.56 3.98 -36.17
CA ALA A 544 8.99 4.49 -37.40
C ALA A 544 7.51 4.09 -37.47
N ASP A 545 6.66 5.08 -37.60
CA ASP A 545 5.22 4.93 -37.77
C ASP A 545 4.84 5.38 -39.17
N TYR A 546 4.07 4.57 -39.89
CA TYR A 546 3.57 4.85 -41.22
C TYR A 546 2.07 4.62 -41.27
N SER A 547 1.35 5.59 -41.86
CA SER A 547 -0.08 5.50 -42.13
C SER A 547 -0.37 5.85 -43.58
N TYR A 548 -1.10 4.99 -44.28
CA TYR A 548 -1.60 5.22 -45.62
C TYR A 548 -3.11 5.40 -45.59
N LYS A 549 -3.58 6.60 -45.94
CA LYS A 549 -5.01 7.01 -45.96
C LYS A 549 -5.75 6.75 -44.66
N GLY A 550 -5.06 6.62 -43.53
CA GLY A 550 -5.66 6.20 -42.24
C GLY A 550 -6.23 4.79 -42.22
N LYS A 551 -5.93 3.95 -43.22
CA LYS A 551 -6.43 2.58 -43.36
C LYS A 551 -5.36 1.52 -43.13
N TYR A 552 -4.16 1.76 -43.62
CA TYR A 552 -3.05 0.82 -43.46
C TYR A 552 -2.01 1.45 -42.55
N LEU A 553 -1.76 0.81 -41.44
CA LEU A 553 -0.88 1.30 -40.37
C LEU A 553 0.26 0.31 -40.19
N ALA A 554 1.47 0.81 -40.05
CA ALA A 554 2.64 0.01 -39.73
C ALA A 554 3.51 0.74 -38.71
N THR A 555 3.97 0.04 -37.69
CA THR A 555 4.91 0.53 -36.69
C THR A 555 6.10 -0.40 -36.60
N PHE A 556 7.28 0.17 -36.65
CA PHE A 556 8.53 -0.54 -36.41
C PHE A 556 9.28 0.12 -35.24
N THR A 557 9.70 -0.69 -34.27
CA THR A 557 10.43 -0.20 -33.10
C THR A 557 11.67 -1.08 -32.88
N ILE A 558 12.81 -0.42 -32.64
CA ILE A 558 14.06 -1.06 -32.30
C ILE A 558 14.69 -0.36 -31.09
N ARG A 559 15.28 -1.13 -30.18
CA ARG A 559 16.06 -0.60 -29.07
C ARG A 559 17.25 -1.51 -28.78
N ARG A 560 18.38 -0.89 -28.50
CA ARG A 560 19.61 -1.57 -28.06
C ARG A 560 20.03 -1.02 -26.71
#